data_5c8d8a70e271b03d92162f9f33a285dc
#
_entry.id   5c8d8a70e271b03d92162f9f33a285dc
#
_cell.length_a   1.000
_cell.length_b   1.000
_cell.length_c   1.000
_cell.angle_alpha   90.00
_cell.angle_beta   90.00
_cell.angle_gamma   90.00
#
_symmetry.space_group_name_H-M   'P 1'
#
loop_
_entity.id
_entity.type
_entity.pdbx_description
1 polymer ?
#
loop_
_entity_poly.entity_id
_entity_poly.type
_entity_poly.pdbx_seq_one_letter_code
_entity_poly.pdbx_strand_id
1 'polypeptide(L)'
;NDDLKVAEIGPGLGDLTKELVKVRNVTAFEVDKRLCEHLTTEFKEPIHEGRFELRCGDVLERWESGSLLDEPYHLVANLPYYIATNIILKAFKDEQCRSILVMVQKEVAVKFAARVKQKEFSALSVLASTVGEATLCFEVEPEAFVPPPNVTSAVLLIEKKKSLDDEKFEAFLKIAFAQPRKK
;
A
#
# COMPACT_ATOMS: atom_id res chain seq x y z
N ASN A 1 3.72 19.21 -3.95
CA ASN A 1 3.38 18.84 -5.33
C ASN A 1 4.66 18.39 -6.01
N ASP A 2 4.82 17.12 -6.22
CA ASP A 2 5.94 16.52 -6.94
C ASP A 2 5.39 15.79 -8.17
N ASP A 3 6.29 15.41 -9.09
CA ASP A 3 5.95 14.65 -10.31
C ASP A 3 6.34 13.18 -10.18
N LEU A 4 6.42 12.67 -8.96
CA LEU A 4 6.81 11.29 -8.71
C LEU A 4 5.80 10.31 -9.32
N LYS A 5 6.33 9.20 -9.81
CA LYS A 5 5.56 8.08 -10.33
C LYS A 5 4.69 7.44 -9.23
N VAL A 6 3.60 6.84 -9.63
CA VAL A 6 2.75 6.03 -8.76
C VAL A 6 3.00 4.54 -9.04
N ALA A 7 3.21 3.76 -7.99
CA ALA A 7 3.11 2.31 -8.02
C ALA A 7 1.72 1.89 -7.51
N GLU A 8 0.94 1.21 -8.33
CA GLU A 8 -0.37 0.68 -7.97
C GLU A 8 -0.31 -0.84 -7.83
N ILE A 9 -0.79 -1.38 -6.72
CA ILE A 9 -0.83 -2.83 -6.48
C ILE A 9 -2.27 -3.30 -6.55
N GLY A 10 -2.52 -4.30 -7.41
CA GLY A 10 -3.84 -4.89 -7.60
C GLY A 10 -4.85 -3.95 -8.23
N PRO A 11 -4.60 -3.42 -9.44
CA PRO A 11 -5.51 -2.49 -10.11
C PRO A 11 -6.89 -3.09 -10.41
N GLY A 12 -7.01 -4.41 -10.44
CA GLY A 12 -8.27 -5.08 -10.72
C GLY A 12 -8.82 -4.71 -12.10
N LEU A 13 -10.04 -4.17 -12.16
CA LEU A 13 -10.64 -3.69 -13.40
C LEU A 13 -10.13 -2.31 -13.85
N GLY A 14 -9.31 -1.65 -13.03
CA GLY A 14 -8.65 -0.39 -13.39
C GLY A 14 -9.43 0.88 -13.03
N ASP A 15 -10.41 0.82 -12.14
CA ASP A 15 -11.19 2.00 -11.77
C ASP A 15 -10.33 3.09 -11.11
N LEU A 16 -9.47 2.71 -10.17
CA LEU A 16 -8.49 3.63 -9.58
C LEU A 16 -7.42 4.04 -10.60
N THR A 17 -6.95 3.09 -11.40
CA THR A 17 -5.96 3.33 -12.46
C THR A 17 -6.39 4.44 -13.42
N LYS A 18 -7.68 4.46 -13.84
CA LYS A 18 -8.25 5.50 -14.72
C LYS A 18 -8.04 6.91 -14.18
N GLU A 19 -8.18 7.07 -12.88
CA GLU A 19 -7.99 8.39 -12.25
C GLU A 19 -6.50 8.73 -12.07
N LEU A 20 -5.69 7.74 -11.71
CA LEU A 20 -4.25 7.94 -11.49
C LEU A 20 -3.52 8.34 -12.77
N VAL A 21 -3.79 7.70 -13.92
CA VAL A 21 -3.12 8.01 -15.20
C VAL A 21 -3.45 9.39 -15.77
N LYS A 22 -4.50 10.05 -15.27
CA LYS A 22 -4.81 11.44 -15.63
C LYS A 22 -3.82 12.44 -15.04
N VAL A 23 -3.20 12.09 -13.92
CA VAL A 23 -2.40 13.03 -13.11
C VAL A 23 -0.96 12.57 -12.86
N ARG A 24 -0.65 11.29 -13.09
CA ARG A 24 0.67 10.70 -12.84
C ARG A 24 1.01 9.60 -13.85
N ASN A 25 2.30 9.34 -14.00
CA ASN A 25 2.75 8.09 -14.60
C ASN A 25 2.58 6.96 -13.60
N VAL A 26 2.00 5.84 -14.04
CA VAL A 26 1.63 4.71 -13.17
C VAL A 26 2.35 3.44 -13.62
N THR A 27 2.97 2.74 -12.69
CA THR A 27 3.38 1.34 -12.85
C THR A 27 2.49 0.47 -11.98
N ALA A 28 1.70 -0.40 -12.58
CA ALA A 28 0.76 -1.27 -11.87
C ALA A 28 1.25 -2.73 -11.84
N PHE A 29 0.91 -3.43 -10.76
CA PHE A 29 1.26 -4.83 -10.51
C PHE A 29 -0.03 -5.64 -10.33
N GLU A 30 -0.29 -6.60 -11.24
CA GLU A 30 -1.47 -7.46 -11.21
C GLU A 30 -1.06 -8.93 -11.33
N VAL A 31 -1.59 -9.77 -10.42
CA VAL A 31 -1.27 -11.20 -10.39
C VAL A 31 -2.19 -12.03 -11.29
N ASP A 32 -3.43 -11.60 -11.47
CA ASP A 32 -4.41 -12.31 -12.29
C ASP A 32 -4.17 -12.05 -13.79
N LYS A 33 -3.91 -13.12 -14.54
CA LYS A 33 -3.64 -13.04 -15.97
C LYS A 33 -4.82 -12.49 -16.79
N ARG A 34 -6.06 -12.79 -16.41
CA ARG A 34 -7.25 -12.28 -17.11
C ARG A 34 -7.41 -10.78 -16.91
N LEU A 35 -7.13 -10.32 -15.69
CA LEU A 35 -7.13 -8.88 -15.40
C LEU A 35 -5.96 -8.18 -16.13
N CYS A 36 -4.80 -8.81 -16.25
CA CYS A 36 -3.71 -8.29 -17.06
C CYS A 36 -4.10 -8.10 -18.53
N GLU A 37 -4.77 -9.06 -19.13
CA GLU A 37 -5.26 -8.98 -20.52
C GLU A 37 -6.30 -7.84 -20.67
N HIS A 38 -7.23 -7.75 -19.72
CA HIS A 38 -8.21 -6.67 -19.67
C HIS A 38 -7.54 -5.30 -19.57
N LEU A 39 -6.63 -5.11 -18.61
CA LEU A 39 -5.92 -3.85 -18.39
C LEU A 39 -5.06 -3.45 -19.58
N THR A 40 -4.40 -4.40 -20.25
CA THR A 40 -3.62 -4.14 -21.45
C THR A 40 -4.49 -3.59 -22.58
N THR A 41 -5.72 -4.07 -22.69
CA THR A 41 -6.68 -3.61 -23.70
C THR A 41 -7.28 -2.26 -23.32
N GLU A 42 -7.73 -2.12 -22.07
CA GLU A 42 -8.41 -0.92 -21.57
C GLU A 42 -7.46 0.29 -21.54
N PHE A 43 -6.19 0.08 -21.19
CA PHE A 43 -5.19 1.15 -21.07
C PHE A 43 -4.19 1.18 -22.23
N LYS A 44 -4.58 0.70 -23.40
CA LYS A 44 -3.73 0.67 -24.60
C LYS A 44 -3.09 2.02 -24.95
N GLU A 45 -3.87 3.10 -24.89
CA GLU A 45 -3.38 4.45 -25.19
C GLU A 45 -2.37 4.94 -24.14
N PRO A 46 -2.68 4.93 -22.82
CA PRO A 46 -1.69 5.28 -21.79
C PRO A 46 -0.42 4.44 -21.84
N ILE A 47 -0.51 3.15 -22.18
CA ILE A 47 0.67 2.30 -22.38
C ILE A 47 1.51 2.79 -23.56
N HIS A 48 0.89 3.06 -24.71
CA HIS A 48 1.59 3.56 -25.90
C HIS A 48 2.25 4.91 -25.64
N GLU A 49 1.63 5.78 -24.85
CA GLU A 49 2.15 7.08 -24.47
C GLU A 49 3.21 7.02 -23.35
N GLY A 50 3.50 5.85 -22.80
CA GLY A 50 4.45 5.68 -21.69
C GLY A 50 3.96 6.19 -20.34
N ARG A 51 2.65 6.48 -20.20
CA ARG A 51 2.03 6.94 -18.94
C ARG A 51 1.56 5.81 -18.03
N PHE A 52 1.40 4.61 -18.58
CA PHE A 52 1.02 3.41 -17.86
C PHE A 52 1.91 2.23 -18.22
N GLU A 53 2.45 1.58 -17.22
CA GLU A 53 3.22 0.33 -17.34
C GLU A 53 2.53 -0.75 -16.51
N LEU A 54 2.24 -1.91 -17.11
CA LEU A 54 1.65 -3.04 -16.42
C LEU A 54 2.68 -4.16 -16.25
N ARG A 55 2.88 -4.58 -15.02
CA ARG A 55 3.73 -5.71 -14.64
C ARG A 55 2.88 -6.83 -14.08
N CYS A 56 2.71 -7.91 -14.87
CA CYS A 56 1.94 -9.08 -14.47
C CYS A 56 2.79 -10.04 -13.63
N GLY A 57 2.21 -10.57 -12.57
CA GLY A 57 2.84 -11.48 -11.62
C GLY A 57 2.71 -11.05 -10.17
N ASP A 58 3.18 -11.89 -9.25
CA ASP A 58 3.13 -11.60 -7.82
C ASP A 58 4.08 -10.47 -7.45
N VAL A 59 3.52 -9.39 -6.91
CA VAL A 59 4.30 -8.23 -6.47
C VAL A 59 5.25 -8.59 -5.33
N LEU A 60 4.87 -9.50 -4.44
CA LEU A 60 5.69 -9.89 -3.30
C LEU A 60 6.94 -10.65 -3.75
N GLU A 61 6.83 -11.49 -4.78
CA GLU A 61 7.99 -12.16 -5.40
C GLU A 61 8.93 -11.14 -6.06
N ARG A 62 8.38 -10.16 -6.79
CA ARG A 62 9.17 -9.10 -7.42
C ARG A 62 9.83 -8.16 -6.41
N TRP A 63 9.24 -8.04 -5.24
CA TRP A 63 9.71 -7.16 -4.16
C TRP A 63 10.43 -7.93 -3.05
N GLU A 64 11.16 -8.98 -3.39
CA GLU A 64 11.89 -9.79 -2.40
C GLU A 64 12.98 -9.00 -1.70
N SER A 65 13.72 -8.20 -2.46
CA SER A 65 14.81 -7.36 -1.96
C SER A 65 14.86 -6.02 -2.67
N GLY A 66 15.33 -4.99 -1.97
CA GLY A 66 15.50 -3.66 -2.53
C GLY A 66 14.19 -2.91 -2.71
N SER A 67 14.09 -2.16 -3.79
CA SER A 67 12.99 -1.27 -4.10
C SER A 67 12.05 -1.86 -5.15
N LEU A 68 10.75 -1.55 -5.03
CA LEU A 68 9.72 -1.97 -6.00
C LEU A 68 9.93 -1.32 -7.37
N LEU A 69 10.34 -0.04 -7.37
CA LEU A 69 10.76 0.71 -8.56
C LEU A 69 12.18 1.23 -8.36
N ASP A 70 12.89 1.46 -9.47
CA ASP A 70 14.26 1.98 -9.47
C ASP A 70 14.33 3.52 -9.28
N GLU A 71 13.20 4.16 -9.10
CA GLU A 71 13.05 5.61 -8.94
C GLU A 71 12.06 5.94 -7.80
N PRO A 72 12.12 7.15 -7.21
CA PRO A 72 11.18 7.57 -6.18
C PRO A 72 9.73 7.49 -6.65
N TYR A 73 8.85 6.96 -5.79
CA TYR A 73 7.45 6.75 -6.11
C TYR A 73 6.52 6.90 -4.91
N HIS A 74 5.25 7.07 -5.20
CA HIS A 74 4.15 6.95 -4.24
C HIS A 74 3.45 5.62 -4.43
N LEU A 75 3.24 4.88 -3.35
CA LEU A 75 2.41 3.67 -3.37
C LEU A 75 0.95 4.06 -3.21
N VAL A 76 0.12 3.72 -4.19
CA VAL A 76 -1.33 3.95 -4.13
C VAL A 76 -2.05 2.66 -4.48
N ALA A 77 -2.91 2.17 -3.61
CA ALA A 77 -3.59 0.89 -3.85
C ALA A 77 -4.86 0.71 -3.02
N ASN A 78 -5.82 0.01 -3.61
CA ASN A 78 -6.87 -0.67 -2.87
C ASN A 78 -6.37 -2.10 -2.59
N LEU A 79 -5.83 -2.34 -1.39
CA LEU A 79 -5.13 -3.58 -1.08
C LEU A 79 -6.09 -4.70 -0.68
N PRO A 80 -5.89 -5.93 -1.20
CA PRO A 80 -6.53 -7.11 -0.64
C PRO A 80 -6.19 -7.26 0.83
N TYR A 81 -7.18 -7.56 1.65
CA TYR A 81 -7.06 -7.55 3.12
C TYR A 81 -5.96 -8.48 3.64
N TYR A 82 -5.78 -9.65 3.02
CA TYR A 82 -4.83 -10.68 3.48
C TYR A 82 -3.35 -10.32 3.27
N ILE A 83 -3.02 -9.36 2.38
CA ILE A 83 -1.64 -8.94 2.10
C ILE A 83 -1.33 -7.49 2.49
N ALA A 84 -2.34 -6.73 2.92
CA ALA A 84 -2.22 -5.29 3.15
C ALA A 84 -1.10 -4.94 4.13
N THR A 85 -1.06 -5.58 5.29
CA THR A 85 -0.01 -5.34 6.30
C THR A 85 1.38 -5.65 5.75
N ASN A 86 1.57 -6.77 5.04
CA ASN A 86 2.86 -7.13 4.46
C ASN A 86 3.34 -6.11 3.42
N ILE A 87 2.44 -5.63 2.56
CA ILE A 87 2.75 -4.60 1.57
C ILE A 87 3.20 -3.30 2.25
N ILE A 88 2.47 -2.84 3.26
CA ILE A 88 2.80 -1.62 3.99
C ILE A 88 4.17 -1.76 4.68
N LEU A 89 4.43 -2.90 5.32
CA LEU A 89 5.71 -3.15 5.99
C LEU A 89 6.88 -3.23 5.00
N LYS A 90 6.70 -3.82 3.82
CA LYS A 90 7.71 -3.78 2.74
C LYS A 90 7.97 -2.34 2.28
N ALA A 91 6.92 -1.54 2.11
CA ALA A 91 7.05 -0.14 1.74
C ALA A 91 7.79 0.70 2.80
N PHE A 92 7.70 0.34 4.08
CA PHE A 92 8.47 1.00 5.14
C PHE A 92 9.98 0.81 4.98
N LYS A 93 10.41 -0.32 4.42
CA LYS A 93 11.82 -0.66 4.18
C LYS A 93 12.33 -0.14 2.83
N ASP A 94 11.44 0.12 1.90
CA ASP A 94 11.78 0.57 0.55
C ASP A 94 12.21 2.03 0.53
N GLU A 95 13.49 2.27 0.21
CA GLU A 95 14.07 3.63 0.19
C GLU A 95 13.49 4.51 -0.92
N GLN A 96 12.94 3.94 -1.99
CA GLN A 96 12.33 4.69 -3.08
C GLN A 96 10.87 5.06 -2.80
N CYS A 97 10.19 4.36 -1.89
CA CYS A 97 8.83 4.68 -1.50
C CYS A 97 8.77 5.95 -0.64
N ARG A 98 8.10 7.00 -1.13
CA ARG A 98 7.99 8.29 -0.45
C ARG A 98 6.72 8.43 0.37
N SER A 99 5.62 7.88 -0.10
CA SER A 99 4.37 7.84 0.64
C SER A 99 3.55 6.60 0.29
N ILE A 100 2.62 6.28 1.18
CA ILE A 100 1.74 5.12 1.06
C ILE A 100 0.32 5.64 1.25
N LEU A 101 -0.49 5.60 0.21
CA LEU A 101 -1.91 5.94 0.24
C LEU A 101 -2.70 4.69 -0.13
N VAL A 102 -3.30 4.04 0.86
CA VAL A 102 -3.93 2.74 0.67
C VAL A 102 -5.31 2.67 1.31
N MET A 103 -6.21 1.92 0.68
CA MET A 103 -7.45 1.50 1.29
C MET A 103 -7.28 0.10 1.86
N VAL A 104 -7.59 -0.06 3.14
CA VAL A 104 -7.45 -1.29 3.92
C VAL A 104 -8.66 -1.47 4.83
N GLN A 105 -8.76 -2.60 5.53
CA GLN A 105 -9.75 -2.73 6.61
C GLN A 105 -9.54 -1.64 7.67
N LYS A 106 -10.63 -1.06 8.18
CA LYS A 106 -10.57 -0.01 9.21
C LYS A 106 -9.70 -0.40 10.40
N GLU A 107 -9.82 -1.64 10.88
CA GLU A 107 -9.01 -2.13 12.00
C GLU A 107 -7.50 -2.03 11.72
N VAL A 108 -7.06 -2.33 10.51
CA VAL A 108 -5.65 -2.22 10.09
C VAL A 108 -5.23 -0.75 10.05
N ALA A 109 -6.03 0.13 9.43
CA ALA A 109 -5.73 1.56 9.37
C ALA A 109 -5.60 2.17 10.76
N VAL A 110 -6.51 1.83 11.68
CA VAL A 110 -6.49 2.30 13.07
C VAL A 110 -5.21 1.86 13.79
N LYS A 111 -4.75 0.61 13.61
CA LYS A 111 -3.50 0.11 14.20
C LYS A 111 -2.26 0.87 13.73
N PHE A 112 -2.20 1.25 12.46
CA PHE A 112 -1.08 2.05 11.94
C PHE A 112 -1.14 3.51 12.40
N ALA A 113 -2.33 4.11 12.44
CA ALA A 113 -2.53 5.52 12.75
C ALA A 113 -2.68 5.83 14.25
N ALA A 114 -2.80 4.81 15.11
CA ALA A 114 -3.01 5.00 16.56
C ALA A 114 -1.82 5.73 17.22
N ARG A 115 -2.15 6.59 18.17
CA ARG A 115 -1.18 7.37 18.96
C ARG A 115 -1.02 6.80 20.36
N VAL A 116 0.07 7.17 21.01
CA VAL A 116 0.34 6.81 22.42
C VAL A 116 -0.89 7.13 23.30
N LYS A 117 -1.24 6.22 24.19
CA LYS A 117 -2.42 6.23 25.08
C LYS A 117 -3.75 5.82 24.42
N GLN A 118 -3.81 5.63 23.10
CA GLN A 118 -5.00 5.03 22.48
C GLN A 118 -5.00 3.51 22.68
N LYS A 119 -6.20 2.92 22.77
CA LYS A 119 -6.38 1.47 23.00
C LYS A 119 -5.76 0.62 21.89
N GLU A 120 -5.82 1.11 20.69
CA GLU A 120 -5.36 0.44 19.47
C GLU A 120 -3.84 0.59 19.24
N PHE A 121 -3.16 1.36 20.10
CA PHE A 121 -1.71 1.55 19.99
C PHE A 121 -0.97 0.21 20.07
N SER A 122 -0.17 -0.08 19.09
CA SER A 122 0.46 -1.38 18.87
C SER A 122 1.85 -1.25 18.24
N ALA A 123 2.51 -2.38 18.00
CA ALA A 123 3.78 -2.41 17.27
C ALA A 123 3.69 -1.74 15.89
N LEU A 124 2.58 -1.88 15.17
CA LEU A 124 2.36 -1.23 13.88
C LEU A 124 2.33 0.29 14.01
N SER A 125 1.72 0.82 15.08
CA SER A 125 1.72 2.25 15.38
C SER A 125 3.13 2.79 15.62
N VAL A 126 3.95 2.04 16.36
CA VAL A 126 5.36 2.39 16.63
C VAL A 126 6.16 2.41 15.32
N LEU A 127 6.02 1.38 14.49
CA LEU A 127 6.70 1.30 13.19
C LEU A 127 6.31 2.46 12.28
N ALA A 128 5.02 2.75 12.15
CA ALA A 128 4.53 3.85 11.33
C ALA A 128 5.07 5.20 11.82
N SER A 129 5.06 5.46 13.12
CA SER A 129 5.62 6.70 13.70
C SER A 129 7.14 6.80 13.58
N THR A 130 7.83 5.66 13.48
CA THR A 130 9.27 5.64 13.26
C THR A 130 9.64 6.05 11.84
N VAL A 131 8.88 5.61 10.82
CA VAL A 131 9.17 5.95 9.41
C VAL A 131 8.62 7.30 9.00
N GLY A 132 7.55 7.78 9.64
CA GLY A 132 6.93 9.04 9.24
C GLY A 132 5.66 9.36 10.02
N GLU A 133 4.64 9.83 9.32
CA GLU A 133 3.35 10.20 9.88
C GLU A 133 2.23 9.40 9.22
N ALA A 134 1.44 8.70 10.04
CA ALA A 134 0.29 7.93 9.60
C ALA A 134 -1.01 8.65 9.96
N THR A 135 -1.91 8.79 8.99
CA THR A 135 -3.21 9.45 9.14
C THR A 135 -4.31 8.56 8.56
N LEU A 136 -5.33 8.27 9.35
CA LEU A 136 -6.59 7.73 8.84
C LEU A 136 -7.35 8.90 8.21
N CYS A 137 -7.47 8.91 6.87
CA CYS A 137 -8.07 10.02 6.13
C CYS A 137 -9.59 10.03 6.24
N PHE A 138 -10.22 8.90 5.93
CA PHE A 138 -11.67 8.70 6.01
C PHE A 138 -12.02 7.21 5.96
N GLU A 139 -13.24 6.90 6.37
CA GLU A 139 -13.80 5.55 6.32
C GLU A 139 -14.65 5.38 5.07
N VAL A 140 -14.75 4.13 4.59
CA VAL A 140 -15.57 3.73 3.45
C VAL A 140 -16.46 2.57 3.89
N GLU A 141 -17.76 2.80 3.91
CA GLU A 141 -18.72 1.80 4.35
C GLU A 141 -18.84 0.65 3.34
N PRO A 142 -19.23 -0.57 3.79
CA PRO A 142 -19.32 -1.75 2.93
C PRO A 142 -20.20 -1.56 1.69
N GLU A 143 -21.26 -0.77 1.80
CA GLU A 143 -22.24 -0.52 0.75
C GLU A 143 -21.67 0.22 -0.46
N ALA A 144 -20.48 0.84 -0.31
CA ALA A 144 -19.77 1.49 -1.41
C ALA A 144 -19.12 0.49 -2.39
N PHE A 145 -19.13 -0.81 -2.07
CA PHE A 145 -18.49 -1.87 -2.88
C PHE A 145 -19.49 -2.85 -3.46
N VAL A 146 -19.14 -3.46 -4.58
CA VAL A 146 -19.90 -4.53 -5.22
C VAL A 146 -18.98 -5.71 -5.54
N PRO A 147 -19.13 -6.84 -4.88
CA PRO A 147 -20.00 -7.11 -3.71
C PRO A 147 -19.50 -6.39 -2.44
N PRO A 148 -20.38 -6.07 -1.49
CA PRO A 148 -19.98 -5.41 -0.26
C PRO A 148 -19.13 -6.35 0.62
N PRO A 149 -18.02 -5.88 1.20
CA PRO A 149 -17.26 -6.63 2.20
C PRO A 149 -18.02 -6.71 3.53
N ASN A 150 -17.58 -7.58 4.43
CA ASN A 150 -18.21 -7.74 5.75
C ASN A 150 -17.78 -6.69 6.78
N VAL A 151 -16.84 -5.82 6.44
CA VAL A 151 -16.25 -4.85 7.36
C VAL A 151 -16.04 -3.51 6.67
N THR A 152 -16.08 -2.44 7.47
CA THR A 152 -15.73 -1.08 7.03
C THR A 152 -14.27 -1.00 6.60
N SER A 153 -14.01 -0.33 5.50
CA SER A 153 -12.66 0.01 5.02
C SER A 153 -12.28 1.43 5.44
N ALA A 154 -11.01 1.74 5.35
CA ALA A 154 -10.51 3.08 5.58
C ALA A 154 -9.36 3.41 4.64
N VAL A 155 -9.24 4.67 4.29
CA VAL A 155 -8.09 5.20 3.54
C VAL A 155 -7.04 5.68 4.55
N LEU A 156 -5.85 5.09 4.44
CA LEU A 156 -4.68 5.34 5.27
C LEU A 156 -3.61 6.03 4.43
N LEU A 157 -3.14 7.18 4.90
CA LEU A 157 -1.98 7.88 4.35
C LEU A 157 -0.81 7.75 5.30
N ILE A 158 0.34 7.33 4.80
CA ILE A 158 1.60 7.34 5.53
C ILE A 158 2.62 8.15 4.70
N GLU A 159 3.03 9.29 5.25
CA GLU A 159 4.06 10.14 4.66
C GLU A 159 5.41 9.74 5.27
N LYS A 160 6.28 9.14 4.46
CA LYS A 160 7.57 8.64 4.92
C LYS A 160 8.59 9.77 5.02
N LYS A 161 9.35 9.78 6.11
CA LYS A 161 10.51 10.65 6.35
C LYS A 161 11.82 9.88 6.29
N LYS A 162 11.77 8.58 6.55
CA LYS A 162 12.91 7.66 6.50
C LYS A 162 12.44 6.23 6.26
N SER A 163 13.35 5.36 5.85
CA SER A 163 13.11 3.93 5.72
C SER A 163 13.62 3.16 6.94
N LEU A 164 13.06 1.99 7.18
CA LEU A 164 13.50 1.09 8.25
C LEU A 164 14.71 0.27 7.80
N ASP A 165 15.69 0.13 8.71
CA ASP A 165 16.80 -0.80 8.57
C ASP A 165 16.33 -2.24 8.81
N ASP A 166 16.69 -3.16 7.93
CA ASP A 166 16.25 -4.56 7.97
C ASP A 166 16.58 -5.25 9.30
N GLU A 167 17.79 -5.10 9.82
CA GLU A 167 18.21 -5.78 11.05
C GLU A 167 17.43 -5.29 12.28
N LYS A 168 17.28 -3.99 12.41
CA LYS A 168 16.50 -3.37 13.49
C LYS A 168 15.02 -3.68 13.38
N PHE A 169 14.50 -3.75 12.16
CA PHE A 169 13.12 -4.08 11.89
C PHE A 169 12.79 -5.52 12.30
N GLU A 170 13.58 -6.50 11.88
CA GLU A 170 13.37 -7.90 12.22
C GLU A 170 13.50 -8.15 13.74
N ALA A 171 14.48 -7.52 14.38
CA ALA A 171 14.64 -7.58 15.83
C ALA A 171 13.42 -6.99 16.57
N PHE A 172 12.92 -5.85 16.09
CA PHE A 172 11.74 -5.22 16.65
C PHE A 172 10.49 -6.08 16.48
N LEU A 173 10.26 -6.66 15.30
CA LEU A 173 9.11 -7.55 15.04
C LEU A 173 9.15 -8.77 15.97
N LYS A 174 10.30 -9.41 16.15
CA LYS A 174 10.46 -10.54 17.07
C LYS A 174 10.07 -10.18 18.50
N ILE A 175 10.48 -9.03 18.97
CA ILE A 175 10.15 -8.57 20.33
C ILE A 175 8.67 -8.17 20.44
N ALA A 176 8.16 -7.41 19.49
CA ALA A 176 6.82 -6.84 19.53
C ALA A 176 5.70 -7.89 19.40
N PHE A 177 5.96 -8.95 18.63
CA PHE A 177 4.99 -10.03 18.41
C PHE A 177 5.22 -11.28 19.27
N ALA A 178 6.35 -11.36 19.99
CA ALA A 178 6.67 -12.50 20.89
C ALA A 178 5.88 -12.49 22.21
N GLN A 179 5.27 -11.37 22.59
CA GLN A 179 4.48 -11.29 23.84
C GLN A 179 3.02 -10.95 23.52
N PRO A 180 2.11 -11.93 23.50
CA PRO A 180 0.68 -11.62 23.55
C PRO A 180 0.41 -10.84 24.84
N ARG A 181 -0.35 -9.73 24.73
CA ARG A 181 -0.78 -8.95 25.90
C ARG A 181 -1.32 -9.91 26.95
N LYS A 182 -0.70 -9.95 28.12
CA LYS A 182 -1.34 -10.56 29.29
C LYS A 182 -2.64 -9.79 29.53
N LYS A 183 -3.76 -10.54 29.52
CA LYS A 183 -5.08 -10.03 29.89
C LYS A 183 -5.07 -9.57 31.33
#